data_bcfd4bfb2a1e9d3e6afdb7b13e7d50d1
#
_entry.id   bcfd4bfb2a1e9d3e6afdb7b13e7d50d1
#
_cell.length_a   1.000
_cell.length_b   1.000
_cell.length_c   1.000
_cell.angle_alpha   90.00
_cell.angle_beta   90.00
_cell.angle_gamma   90.00
#
_symmetry.space_group_name_H-M   'P 1'
#
loop_
_entity.id
_entity.type
_entity.pdbx_description
1 polymer ?
#
loop_
_entity_poly.entity_id
_entity_poly.type
_entity_poly.pdbx_seq_one_letter_code
_entity_poly.pdbx_strand_id
1 'polypeptide(L)'
;GFNIYGDWKYSNGTVLAVPVDYQAKAETTRQKLLDGANSIIADWRTELALGEISDDDKATLTKWMSYIKGLKSLDLTGISDEATFNKIQWPALPQ
;
A
#
# COMPACT_ATOMS: atom_id res chain seq x y z
N GLY A 1 -5.68 -20.59 36.50
CA GLY A 1 -5.49 -20.26 36.00
C GLY A 1 -4.93 -20.23 35.98
N PHE A 2 -4.96 -19.86 35.89
CA PHE A 2 -5.08 -19.80 35.76
C PHE A 2 -4.69 -19.47 35.44
N ASN A 3 -4.77 -19.56 35.65
CA ASN A 3 -4.86 -19.26 35.19
C ASN A 3 -4.39 -18.97 35.04
N ILE A 4 -4.66 -19.01 34.76
CA ILE A 4 -4.59 -18.71 34.40
C ILE A 4 -4.14 -18.47 34.12
N TYR A 5 -4.41 -18.26 34.16
CA TYR A 5 -4.53 -18.12 33.52
C TYR A 5 -4.31 -17.82 32.76
N GLY A 6 -4.47 -18.19 33.13
CA GLY A 6 -4.41 -17.71 32.11
C GLY A 6 -4.41 -17.46 31.49
N ASP A 7 -4.57 -17.33 31.27
CA ASP A 7 -4.85 -16.95 30.56
C ASP A 7 -4.85 -16.56 29.91
N TRP A 8 -5.14 -16.65 29.55
CA TRP A 8 -5.23 -16.20 28.77
C TRP A 8 -5.39 -15.94 28.13
N LYS A 9 -5.94 -16.16 27.97
CA LYS A 9 -6.18 -15.84 27.27
C LYS A 9 -6.62 -15.72 26.84
N TYR A 10 -7.11 -16.14 27.00
CA TYR A 10 -7.56 -15.90 26.42
C TYR A 10 -8.02 -15.79 26.04
N SER A 11 -8.58 -16.15 26.17
CA SER A 11 -9.03 -15.92 25.68
C SER A 11 -9.47 -15.92 25.45
N ASN A 12 -9.85 -16.16 25.63
CA ASN A 12 -10.28 -15.98 25.07
C ASN A 12 -10.66 -15.90 24.48
N GLY A 13 -10.92 -16.02 24.53
CA GLY A 13 -11.27 -15.91 23.57
C GLY A 13 -11.85 -15.75 23.04
N THR A 14 -11.97 -16.19 23.52
CA THR A 14 -12.81 -15.99 22.57
C THR A 14 -12.67 -15.24 21.58
N VAL A 15 -12.46 -15.51 21.08
CA VAL A 15 -12.30 -14.55 20.16
C VAL A 15 -13.37 -14.40 19.23
N LEU A 16 -13.89 -13.39 19.37
CA LEU A 16 -14.77 -12.97 18.42
C LEU A 16 -14.09 -12.70 17.17
N ALA A 17 -14.65 -13.16 16.11
CA ALA A 17 -14.18 -12.79 14.82
C ALA A 17 -14.40 -11.31 14.64
N VAL A 18 -13.33 -10.58 14.67
CA VAL A 18 -13.39 -9.17 14.33
C VAL A 18 -13.51 -9.09 12.81
N PRO A 19 -14.53 -8.40 12.27
CA PRO A 19 -14.63 -8.28 10.82
C PRO A 19 -13.39 -7.65 10.24
N VAL A 20 -12.95 -8.15 9.11
CA VAL A 20 -11.81 -7.55 8.40
C VAL A 20 -12.24 -6.19 7.87
N ASP A 21 -11.44 -5.18 8.18
CA ASP A 21 -11.67 -3.85 7.63
C ASP A 21 -10.99 -3.80 6.26
N TYR A 22 -11.77 -4.09 5.23
CA TYR A 22 -11.23 -4.14 3.87
C TYR A 22 -10.81 -2.76 3.37
N GLN A 23 -11.45 -1.70 3.84
CA GLN A 23 -11.00 -0.36 3.50
C GLN A 23 -9.61 -0.09 4.06
N ALA A 24 -9.38 -0.42 5.33
CA ALA A 24 -8.06 -0.27 5.94
C ALA A 24 -7.04 -1.16 5.23
N LYS A 25 -7.44 -2.37 4.84
CA LYS A 25 -6.57 -3.28 4.10
C LYS A 25 -6.18 -2.68 2.75
N ALA A 26 -7.13 -2.07 2.05
CA ALA A 26 -6.86 -1.41 0.77
C ALA A 26 -5.92 -0.22 0.95
N GLU A 27 -6.14 0.59 1.99
CA GLU A 27 -5.26 1.72 2.28
C GLU A 27 -3.85 1.26 2.63
N THR A 28 -3.73 0.19 3.41
CA THR A 28 -2.42 -0.38 3.74
C THR A 28 -1.71 -0.89 2.49
N THR A 29 -2.44 -1.55 1.58
CA THR A 29 -1.89 -2.03 0.32
C THR A 29 -1.39 -0.84 -0.52
N ARG A 30 -2.22 0.21 -0.63
CA ARG A 30 -1.81 1.41 -1.37
C ARG A 30 -0.55 2.01 -0.77
N GLN A 31 -0.47 2.12 0.55
CA GLN A 31 0.70 2.70 1.21
C GLN A 31 1.95 1.87 0.96
N LYS A 32 1.84 0.54 0.98
CA LYS A 32 2.98 -0.32 0.67
C LYS A 32 3.46 -0.12 -0.76
N LEU A 33 2.53 0.00 -1.71
CA LEU A 33 2.88 0.24 -3.10
C LEU A 33 3.54 1.60 -3.28
N LEU A 34 3.04 2.62 -2.58
CA LEU A 34 3.64 3.96 -2.62
C LEU A 34 5.05 3.94 -2.02
N ASP A 35 5.23 3.28 -0.88
CA ASP A 35 6.53 3.20 -0.23
C ASP A 35 7.55 2.49 -1.13
N GLY A 36 7.13 1.40 -1.77
CA GLY A 36 7.99 0.68 -2.69
C GLY A 36 8.39 1.53 -3.89
N ALA A 37 7.41 2.22 -4.48
CA ALA A 37 7.68 3.11 -5.61
C ALA A 37 8.61 4.24 -5.22
N ASN A 38 8.38 4.87 -4.07
CA ASN A 38 9.24 5.95 -3.59
C ASN A 38 10.67 5.48 -3.35
N SER A 39 10.85 4.26 -2.83
CA SER A 39 12.18 3.69 -2.65
C SER A 39 12.90 3.50 -3.99
N ILE A 40 12.16 3.02 -4.99
CA ILE A 40 12.75 2.77 -6.31
C ILE A 40 13.23 4.06 -6.96
N ILE A 41 12.46 5.15 -6.82
CA ILE A 41 12.78 6.40 -7.51
C ILE A 41 13.62 7.37 -6.68
N ALA A 42 13.98 7.00 -5.44
CA ALA A 42 14.65 7.92 -4.53
C ALA A 42 15.95 8.47 -5.13
N ASP A 43 16.78 7.60 -5.72
CA ASP A 43 18.05 8.02 -6.31
C ASP A 43 17.81 8.92 -7.52
N TRP A 44 16.84 8.59 -8.34
CA TRP A 44 16.51 9.40 -9.53
C TRP A 44 16.04 10.79 -9.14
N ARG A 45 15.27 10.89 -8.06
CA ARG A 45 14.82 12.20 -7.57
C ARG A 45 16.01 13.04 -7.11
N THR A 46 16.98 12.42 -6.45
CA THR A 46 18.21 13.10 -6.05
C THR A 46 19.00 13.53 -7.27
N GLU A 47 19.16 12.66 -8.25
CA GLU A 47 19.88 13.00 -9.50
C GLU A 47 19.19 14.14 -10.23
N LEU A 48 17.86 14.14 -10.25
CA LEU A 48 17.11 15.21 -10.88
C LEU A 48 17.35 16.53 -10.15
N ALA A 49 17.36 16.54 -8.83
CA ALA A 49 17.60 17.73 -8.03
C ALA A 49 19.01 18.28 -8.27
N LEU A 50 19.97 17.40 -8.52
CA LEU A 50 21.35 17.79 -8.81
C LEU A 50 21.58 18.13 -10.29
N GLY A 51 20.57 17.89 -11.14
CA GLY A 51 20.71 18.12 -12.57
C GLY A 51 21.58 17.10 -13.28
N GLU A 52 21.74 15.91 -12.67
CA GLU A 52 22.64 14.88 -13.19
C GLU A 52 21.92 13.64 -13.73
N ILE A 53 20.59 13.64 -13.72
CA ILE A 53 19.83 12.48 -14.18
C ILE A 53 19.96 12.34 -15.70
N SER A 54 20.11 11.09 -16.17
CA SER A 54 20.14 10.82 -17.60
C SER A 54 18.72 10.95 -18.19
N ASP A 55 18.64 11.14 -19.52
CA ASP A 55 17.34 11.22 -20.20
C ASP A 55 16.55 9.92 -20.06
N ASP A 56 17.21 8.78 -20.14
CA ASP A 56 16.56 7.48 -19.98
C ASP A 56 15.98 7.33 -18.57
N ASP A 57 16.76 7.68 -17.55
CA ASP A 57 16.31 7.59 -16.17
C ASP A 57 15.19 8.59 -15.90
N LYS A 58 15.26 9.77 -16.51
CA LYS A 58 14.22 10.77 -16.37
C LYS A 58 12.91 10.28 -16.96
N ALA A 59 12.95 9.60 -18.11
CA ALA A 59 11.76 9.02 -18.72
C ALA A 59 11.16 7.93 -17.82
N THR A 60 12.02 7.10 -17.24
CA THR A 60 11.58 6.05 -16.31
C THR A 60 10.97 6.67 -15.04
N LEU A 61 11.61 7.71 -14.51
CA LEU A 61 11.08 8.43 -13.36
C LEU A 61 9.69 8.99 -13.64
N THR A 62 9.49 9.55 -14.84
CA THR A 62 8.19 10.09 -15.25
C THR A 62 7.11 9.01 -15.22
N LYS A 63 7.42 7.80 -15.69
CA LYS A 63 6.50 6.67 -15.66
C LYS A 63 6.13 6.30 -14.22
N TRP A 64 7.12 6.25 -13.33
CA TRP A 64 6.88 5.95 -11.92
C TRP A 64 6.07 7.03 -11.24
N MET A 65 6.29 8.30 -11.59
CA MET A 65 5.49 9.39 -11.04
C MET A 65 4.03 9.29 -11.47
N SER A 66 3.77 8.87 -12.72
CA SER A 66 2.41 8.63 -13.20
C SER A 66 1.75 7.49 -12.42
N TYR A 67 2.50 6.42 -12.15
CA TYR A 67 2.03 5.30 -11.35
C TYR A 67 1.66 5.76 -9.93
N ILE A 68 2.54 6.56 -9.30
CA ILE A 68 2.29 7.10 -7.95
C ILE A 68 1.05 7.97 -7.94
N LYS A 69 0.87 8.82 -8.94
CA LYS A 69 -0.34 9.65 -9.04
C LYS A 69 -1.59 8.79 -9.16
N GLY A 70 -1.51 7.70 -9.95
CA GLY A 70 -2.61 6.77 -10.08
C GLY A 70 -2.97 6.14 -8.74
N LEU A 71 -1.97 5.72 -7.97
CA LEU A 71 -2.20 5.16 -6.65
C LEU A 71 -2.88 6.17 -5.72
N LYS A 72 -2.41 7.41 -5.73
CA LYS A 72 -2.96 8.45 -4.86
C LYS A 72 -4.38 8.83 -5.24
N SER A 73 -4.74 8.68 -6.50
CA SER A 73 -6.05 9.07 -6.99
C SER A 73 -7.10 7.97 -6.87
N LEU A 74 -6.72 6.76 -6.46
CA LEU A 74 -7.67 5.68 -6.28
C LEU A 74 -8.68 6.03 -5.19
N ASP A 75 -9.95 5.80 -5.51
CA ASP A 75 -11.01 5.98 -4.54
C ASP A 75 -11.27 4.65 -3.84
N LEU A 76 -10.87 4.56 -2.58
CA LEU A 76 -11.02 3.37 -1.78
C LEU A 76 -12.16 3.47 -0.78
N THR A 77 -13.00 4.49 -0.90
CA THR A 77 -14.05 4.75 0.11
C THR A 77 -15.19 3.75 0.06
N GLY A 78 -15.39 3.06 -1.04
CA GLY A 78 -16.48 2.08 -1.16
C GLY A 78 -16.07 0.65 -0.85
N ILE A 79 -14.90 0.45 -0.26
CA ILE A 79 -14.39 -0.90 -0.01
C ILE A 79 -14.95 -1.41 1.32
N SER A 80 -15.97 -2.24 1.27
CA SER A 80 -16.65 -2.69 2.46
C SER A 80 -16.59 -4.21 2.67
N ASP A 81 -16.19 -4.98 1.65
CA ASP A 81 -16.09 -6.44 1.75
C ASP A 81 -15.04 -6.96 0.77
N GLU A 82 -14.86 -8.26 0.80
CA GLU A 82 -13.85 -8.91 -0.05
C GLU A 82 -14.15 -8.71 -1.53
N ALA A 83 -15.41 -8.74 -1.91
CA ALA A 83 -15.77 -8.58 -3.32
C ALA A 83 -15.39 -7.20 -3.84
N THR A 84 -15.66 -6.14 -3.07
CA THR A 84 -15.26 -4.78 -3.48
C THR A 84 -13.76 -4.62 -3.45
N PHE A 85 -13.08 -5.23 -2.46
CA PHE A 85 -11.62 -5.20 -2.39
C PHE A 85 -11.00 -5.84 -3.63
N ASN A 86 -11.54 -6.99 -4.07
CA ASN A 86 -11.00 -7.70 -5.24
C ASN A 86 -11.26 -6.98 -6.56
N LYS A 87 -12.17 -6.02 -6.57
CA LYS A 87 -12.48 -5.23 -7.77
C LYS A 87 -11.63 -3.98 -7.91
N ILE A 88 -10.77 -3.69 -6.93
CA ILE A 88 -9.92 -2.50 -7.02
C ILE A 88 -9.02 -2.60 -8.26
N GLN A 89 -9.01 -1.52 -9.04
CA GLN A 89 -8.19 -1.44 -10.24
C GLN A 89 -6.85 -0.81 -9.89
N TRP A 90 -5.94 -1.64 -9.37
CA TRP A 90 -4.60 -1.15 -9.04
C TRP A 90 -3.86 -0.76 -10.31
N PRO A 91 -3.17 0.40 -10.34
CA PRO A 91 -2.39 0.78 -11.52
C PRO A 91 -1.33 -0.27 -11.85
N ALA A 92 -1.06 -0.46 -13.12
CA ALA A 92 0.00 -1.37 -13.55
C ALA A 92 1.36 -0.77 -13.21
N LEU A 93 2.32 -1.65 -12.86
CA LEU A 93 3.68 -1.20 -12.61
C LEU A 93 4.28 -0.64 -13.91
N PRO A 94 5.10 0.41 -13.80
CA PRO A 94 5.77 0.96 -14.98
C PRO A 94 6.73 -0.06 -15.60
N GLN A 95 6.81 -0.03 -16.90
CA GLN A 95 7.69 -0.92 -17.66
C GLN A 95 8.98 -0.22 -18.05
#